data_338ccdfe762368f115db1ce851b1d4ff
#
_entry.id   338ccdfe762368f115db1ce851b1d4ff
#
_cell.length_a   1.000
_cell.length_b   1.000
_cell.length_c   1.000
_cell.angle_alpha   90.00
_cell.angle_beta   90.00
_cell.angle_gamma   90.00
#
_symmetry.space_group_name_H-M   'P 1'
#
loop_
_entity.id
_entity.type
_entity.pdbx_description
1 polymer ?
#
loop_
_entity_poly.entity_id
_entity_poly.type
_entity_poly.pdbx_seq_one_letter_code
_entity_poly.pdbx_strand_id
1 'polypeptide(L)'
;MPVKFKGKAFGNIVRIEFEILRLSELRIDDLRDFDVDSLKIELRTTSSGLKLIGIWEGEIEKAGEGIKKALEESYKLKERILRKMKAKVDAIRTTMKKLGFKEEIIGYGNMIRFTKKVGDYEIVVLTSLRDDVVRVEVYGNDKKLIGPEVESFFEDVDIEELEVYDLEEEGREERLVINLELPNGDEKPEAKIVEAIKLIENLLMT
;
A
#
# COMPACT_ATOMS: atom_id res chain seq x y z
N MET A 1 6.36 -13.76 -13.26
CA MET A 1 7.65 -13.22 -13.78
C MET A 1 8.80 -13.93 -13.07
N PRO A 2 9.87 -14.33 -13.76
CA PRO A 2 11.01 -14.98 -13.11
C PRO A 2 11.73 -14.03 -12.16
N VAL A 3 12.30 -14.57 -11.08
CA VAL A 3 13.16 -13.82 -10.17
C VAL A 3 14.48 -13.51 -10.91
N LYS A 4 14.88 -12.24 -10.92
CA LYS A 4 16.17 -11.81 -11.48
C LYS A 4 17.28 -12.13 -10.49
N PHE A 5 18.44 -12.55 -10.97
CA PHE A 5 19.58 -12.85 -10.11
C PHE A 5 20.89 -12.29 -10.67
N LYS A 6 21.87 -12.07 -9.78
CA LYS A 6 23.25 -11.72 -10.08
C LYS A 6 24.17 -12.59 -9.24
N GLY A 7 25.23 -13.13 -9.83
CA GLY A 7 26.21 -13.96 -9.14
C GLY A 7 27.61 -13.35 -9.18
N LYS A 8 28.38 -13.57 -8.12
CA LYS A 8 29.82 -13.27 -8.02
C LYS A 8 30.53 -14.40 -7.32
N ALA A 9 31.72 -14.76 -7.77
CA ALA A 9 32.59 -15.73 -7.11
C ALA A 9 33.81 -15.01 -6.50
N PHE A 10 34.18 -15.40 -5.28
CA PHE A 10 35.32 -14.89 -4.53
C PHE A 10 36.10 -16.08 -3.98
N GLY A 11 37.12 -16.52 -4.74
CA GLY A 11 37.85 -17.75 -4.40
C GLY A 11 36.92 -18.97 -4.41
N ASN A 12 36.77 -19.63 -3.25
CA ASN A 12 35.92 -20.82 -3.08
C ASN A 12 34.46 -20.48 -2.68
N ILE A 13 34.13 -19.20 -2.56
CA ILE A 13 32.79 -18.77 -2.14
C ILE A 13 32.04 -18.16 -3.31
N VAL A 14 30.79 -18.56 -3.47
CA VAL A 14 29.83 -17.99 -4.42
C VAL A 14 28.76 -17.22 -3.67
N ARG A 15 28.52 -16.00 -4.09
CA ARG A 15 27.41 -15.16 -3.59
C ARG A 15 26.45 -14.89 -4.75
N ILE A 16 25.17 -15.16 -4.51
CA ILE A 16 24.09 -14.88 -5.48
C ILE A 16 23.06 -13.99 -4.84
N GLU A 17 22.68 -12.95 -5.57
CA GLU A 17 21.63 -12.01 -5.21
C GLU A 17 20.40 -12.25 -6.10
N PHE A 18 19.26 -12.45 -5.48
CA PHE A 18 17.96 -12.65 -6.13
C PHE A 18 17.10 -11.40 -5.93
N GLU A 19 16.71 -10.72 -7.00
CA GLU A 19 15.70 -9.65 -6.94
C GLU A 19 14.32 -10.32 -6.79
N ILE A 20 13.80 -10.40 -5.56
CA ILE A 20 12.55 -11.08 -5.24
C ILE A 20 11.37 -10.23 -5.71
N LEU A 21 11.37 -8.95 -5.34
CA LEU A 21 10.29 -8.01 -5.63
C LEU A 21 10.84 -6.59 -5.74
N ARG A 22 10.20 -5.79 -6.57
CA ARG A 22 10.42 -4.34 -6.65
C ARG A 22 9.12 -3.66 -6.31
N LEU A 23 9.15 -2.74 -5.37
CA LEU A 23 8.01 -1.99 -4.88
C LEU A 23 8.33 -0.51 -4.94
N SER A 24 7.32 0.32 -5.15
CA SER A 24 7.46 1.77 -5.04
C SER A 24 7.77 2.14 -3.59
N GLU A 25 7.06 1.49 -2.65
CA GLU A 25 7.25 1.63 -1.21
C GLU A 25 7.03 0.27 -0.54
N LEU A 26 7.84 -0.05 0.47
CA LEU A 26 7.70 -1.21 1.34
C LEU A 26 8.06 -0.77 2.74
N ARG A 27 7.18 -1.02 3.69
CA ARG A 27 7.50 -0.84 5.09
C ARG A 27 8.37 -1.99 5.57
N ILE A 28 9.41 -1.65 6.34
CA ILE A 28 10.32 -2.63 6.95
C ILE A 28 9.53 -3.62 7.83
N ASP A 29 8.44 -3.19 8.44
CA ASP A 29 7.60 -4.01 9.30
C ASP A 29 6.87 -5.12 8.54
N ASP A 30 6.51 -4.90 7.28
CA ASP A 30 5.92 -5.95 6.42
C ASP A 30 6.90 -7.10 6.12
N LEU A 31 8.19 -6.89 6.37
CA LEU A 31 9.25 -7.87 6.11
C LEU A 31 9.68 -8.64 7.36
N ARG A 32 9.34 -8.19 8.57
CA ARG A 32 9.76 -8.84 9.83
C ARG A 32 9.22 -10.27 9.97
N ASP A 33 8.07 -10.55 9.37
CA ASP A 33 7.42 -11.86 9.40
C ASP A 33 7.95 -12.84 8.33
N PHE A 34 8.95 -12.43 7.54
CA PHE A 34 9.47 -13.24 6.45
C PHE A 34 10.88 -13.74 6.73
N ASP A 35 11.00 -14.59 7.73
CA ASP A 35 12.23 -15.34 7.97
C ASP A 35 12.38 -16.45 6.94
N VAL A 36 13.53 -16.54 6.30
CA VAL A 36 13.84 -17.53 5.27
C VAL A 36 15.20 -18.14 5.58
N ASP A 37 15.19 -19.38 6.02
CA ASP A 37 16.37 -20.07 6.57
C ASP A 37 17.61 -20.09 5.65
N SER A 38 17.41 -20.03 4.33
CA SER A 38 18.49 -20.19 3.35
C SER A 38 18.89 -18.88 2.66
N LEU A 39 18.21 -17.76 2.97
CA LEU A 39 18.45 -16.46 2.35
C LEU A 39 18.58 -15.37 3.41
N LYS A 40 19.62 -14.55 3.28
CA LYS A 40 19.64 -13.25 3.94
C LYS A 40 18.76 -12.30 3.11
N ILE A 41 17.77 -11.69 3.75
CA ILE A 41 16.88 -10.72 3.11
C ILE A 41 17.40 -9.31 3.35
N GLU A 42 17.54 -8.53 2.27
CA GLU A 42 17.94 -7.12 2.33
C GLU A 42 16.94 -6.26 1.55
N LEU A 43 16.60 -5.11 2.13
CA LEU A 43 15.86 -4.06 1.45
C LEU A 43 16.86 -3.03 0.91
N ARG A 44 16.78 -2.72 -0.38
CA ARG A 44 17.66 -1.75 -1.04
C ARG A 44 16.87 -0.64 -1.72
N THR A 45 17.16 0.59 -1.37
CA THR A 45 16.63 1.78 -2.06
C THR A 45 17.27 1.92 -3.44
N THR A 46 16.46 2.27 -4.43
CA THR A 46 16.90 2.59 -5.79
C THR A 46 16.23 3.88 -6.28
N SER A 47 16.69 4.43 -7.38
CA SER A 47 16.05 5.59 -8.00
C SER A 47 14.59 5.37 -8.43
N SER A 48 14.14 4.11 -8.52
CA SER A 48 12.78 3.72 -8.93
C SER A 48 11.99 3.01 -7.83
N GLY A 49 12.33 3.26 -6.54
CA GLY A 49 11.69 2.65 -5.38
C GLY A 49 12.56 1.63 -4.64
N LEU A 50 11.93 0.74 -3.90
CA LEU A 50 12.57 -0.26 -3.05
C LEU A 50 12.67 -1.61 -3.77
N LYS A 51 13.77 -2.34 -3.49
CA LYS A 51 13.96 -3.73 -3.95
C LYS A 51 14.15 -4.64 -2.77
N LEU A 52 13.39 -5.71 -2.76
CA LEU A 52 13.61 -6.83 -1.86
C LEU A 52 14.61 -7.79 -2.51
N ILE A 53 15.75 -7.97 -1.87
CA ILE A 53 16.85 -8.82 -2.35
C ILE A 53 17.05 -9.97 -1.38
N GLY A 54 17.02 -11.19 -1.91
CA GLY A 54 17.49 -12.38 -1.21
C GLY A 54 18.94 -12.65 -1.57
N ILE A 55 19.78 -12.94 -0.58
CA ILE A 55 21.19 -13.22 -0.75
C ILE A 55 21.46 -14.63 -0.26
N TRP A 56 22.00 -15.45 -1.15
CA TRP A 56 22.61 -16.73 -0.84
C TRP A 56 24.13 -16.63 -0.93
N GLU A 57 24.84 -17.18 0.04
CA GLU A 57 26.29 -17.25 0.06
C GLU A 57 26.72 -18.63 0.55
N GLY A 58 27.67 -19.27 -0.15
CA GLY A 58 28.16 -20.58 0.21
C GLY A 58 29.34 -21.04 -0.64
N GLU A 59 29.88 -22.22 -0.27
CA GLU A 59 30.98 -22.82 -0.99
C GLU A 59 30.58 -23.26 -2.41
N ILE A 60 31.52 -23.16 -3.35
CA ILE A 60 31.30 -23.47 -4.77
C ILE A 60 30.83 -24.91 -4.99
N GLU A 61 31.33 -25.87 -4.18
CA GLU A 61 30.95 -27.28 -4.27
C GLU A 61 29.47 -27.52 -3.90
N LYS A 62 28.90 -26.68 -3.02
CA LYS A 62 27.50 -26.73 -2.57
C LYS A 62 26.59 -25.77 -3.34
N ALA A 63 27.15 -25.03 -4.29
CA ALA A 63 26.42 -23.93 -4.95
C ALA A 63 25.19 -24.44 -5.71
N GLY A 64 25.25 -25.57 -6.35
CA GLY A 64 24.14 -26.09 -7.16
C GLY A 64 22.86 -26.32 -6.36
N GLU A 65 22.94 -27.03 -5.23
CA GLU A 65 21.79 -27.29 -4.37
C GLU A 65 21.37 -26.05 -3.58
N GLY A 66 22.36 -25.30 -3.05
CA GLY A 66 22.10 -24.08 -2.28
C GLY A 66 21.37 -23.02 -3.10
N ILE A 67 21.80 -22.79 -4.34
CA ILE A 67 21.16 -21.83 -5.25
C ILE A 67 19.75 -22.28 -5.64
N LYS A 68 19.56 -23.58 -5.92
CA LYS A 68 18.24 -24.12 -6.24
C LYS A 68 17.26 -23.90 -5.09
N LYS A 69 17.66 -24.27 -3.86
CA LYS A 69 16.85 -24.06 -2.66
C LYS A 69 16.54 -22.58 -2.44
N ALA A 70 17.56 -21.71 -2.53
CA ALA A 70 17.43 -20.27 -2.39
C ALA A 70 16.46 -19.66 -3.42
N LEU A 71 16.50 -20.13 -4.66
CA LEU A 71 15.58 -19.70 -5.71
C LEU A 71 14.15 -20.13 -5.41
N GLU A 72 13.92 -21.36 -5.00
CA GLU A 72 12.60 -21.87 -4.62
C GLU A 72 12.01 -21.07 -3.45
N GLU A 73 12.82 -20.75 -2.43
CA GLU A 73 12.41 -19.92 -1.30
C GLU A 73 12.11 -18.47 -1.72
N SER A 74 12.91 -17.91 -2.61
CA SER A 74 12.64 -16.58 -3.20
C SER A 74 11.29 -16.52 -3.92
N TYR A 75 10.94 -17.56 -4.66
CA TYR A 75 9.62 -17.65 -5.31
C TYR A 75 8.49 -17.75 -4.28
N LYS A 76 8.64 -18.63 -3.28
CA LYS A 76 7.62 -18.79 -2.22
C LYS A 76 7.42 -17.49 -1.45
N LEU A 77 8.51 -16.80 -1.12
CA LEU A 77 8.46 -15.50 -0.43
C LEU A 77 7.72 -14.46 -1.28
N LYS A 78 8.10 -14.34 -2.55
CA LYS A 78 7.41 -13.44 -3.49
C LYS A 78 5.91 -13.71 -3.58
N GLU A 79 5.51 -14.97 -3.74
CA GLU A 79 4.09 -15.34 -3.81
C GLU A 79 3.35 -15.01 -2.50
N ARG A 80 4.01 -15.23 -1.36
CA ARG A 80 3.44 -14.95 -0.04
C ARG A 80 3.19 -13.45 0.16
N ILE A 81 4.15 -12.59 -0.20
CA ILE A 81 4.00 -11.13 -0.15
C ILE A 81 2.87 -10.68 -1.08
N LEU A 82 2.87 -11.11 -2.34
CA LEU A 82 1.85 -10.73 -3.30
C LEU A 82 0.44 -11.20 -2.89
N ARG A 83 0.34 -12.37 -2.25
CA ARG A 83 -0.93 -12.88 -1.72
C ARG A 83 -1.44 -12.03 -0.56
N LYS A 84 -0.56 -11.63 0.38
CA LYS A 84 -0.90 -10.75 1.51
C LYS A 84 -1.40 -9.39 0.99
N MET A 85 -0.68 -8.77 0.05
CA MET A 85 -1.08 -7.51 -0.58
C MET A 85 -2.44 -7.64 -1.28
N LYS A 86 -2.65 -8.71 -2.05
CA LYS A 86 -3.93 -8.95 -2.72
C LYS A 86 -5.09 -9.09 -1.72
N ALA A 87 -4.88 -9.80 -0.62
CA ALA A 87 -5.91 -9.98 0.40
C ALA A 87 -6.37 -8.65 1.03
N LYS A 88 -5.43 -7.73 1.32
CA LYS A 88 -5.75 -6.38 1.80
C LYS A 88 -6.65 -5.64 0.79
N VAL A 89 -6.27 -5.64 -0.48
CA VAL A 89 -7.03 -4.97 -1.54
C VAL A 89 -8.42 -5.59 -1.73
N ASP A 90 -8.54 -6.91 -1.70
CA ASP A 90 -9.82 -7.61 -1.83
C ASP A 90 -10.76 -7.31 -0.63
N ALA A 91 -10.21 -7.14 0.58
CA ALA A 91 -10.96 -6.70 1.75
C ALA A 91 -11.49 -5.27 1.58
N ILE A 92 -10.64 -4.35 1.13
CA ILE A 92 -11.05 -2.97 0.82
C ILE A 92 -12.13 -2.95 -0.25
N ARG A 93 -11.96 -3.66 -1.36
CA ARG A 93 -12.97 -3.76 -2.43
C ARG A 93 -14.32 -4.24 -1.93
N THR A 94 -14.30 -5.29 -1.12
CA THR A 94 -15.52 -5.87 -0.55
C THR A 94 -16.23 -4.85 0.33
N THR A 95 -15.49 -4.13 1.15
CA THR A 95 -16.03 -3.11 2.05
C THR A 95 -16.57 -1.91 1.30
N MET A 96 -15.81 -1.37 0.33
CA MET A 96 -16.26 -0.25 -0.49
C MET A 96 -17.56 -0.58 -1.26
N LYS A 97 -17.65 -1.79 -1.79
CA LYS A 97 -18.86 -2.26 -2.46
C LYS A 97 -20.07 -2.32 -1.51
N LYS A 98 -19.87 -2.80 -0.28
CA LYS A 98 -20.95 -2.83 0.74
C LYS A 98 -21.40 -1.42 1.15
N LEU A 99 -20.50 -0.45 1.14
CA LEU A 99 -20.80 0.96 1.43
C LEU A 99 -21.40 1.70 0.22
N GLY A 100 -21.60 1.04 -0.92
CA GLY A 100 -22.24 1.59 -2.10
C GLY A 100 -21.30 2.39 -3.02
N PHE A 101 -20.00 2.25 -2.89
CA PHE A 101 -19.03 2.86 -3.79
C PHE A 101 -18.97 2.14 -5.14
N LYS A 102 -18.73 2.92 -6.20
CA LYS A 102 -18.40 2.43 -7.54
C LYS A 102 -16.90 2.28 -7.67
N GLU A 103 -16.43 1.19 -8.24
CA GLU A 103 -15.01 0.90 -8.47
C GLU A 103 -14.58 1.27 -9.90
N GLU A 104 -13.41 1.89 -10.02
CA GLU A 104 -12.71 2.14 -11.28
C GLU A 104 -11.23 1.82 -11.12
N ILE A 105 -10.62 1.14 -12.09
CA ILE A 105 -9.18 0.88 -12.10
C ILE A 105 -8.51 1.98 -12.92
N ILE A 106 -7.57 2.70 -12.31
CA ILE A 106 -6.84 3.81 -12.90
C ILE A 106 -5.32 3.57 -12.87
N GLY A 107 -4.54 4.48 -13.44
CA GLY A 107 -3.08 4.45 -13.33
C GLY A 107 -2.43 3.20 -13.92
N TYR A 108 -2.82 2.79 -15.13
CA TYR A 108 -2.33 1.56 -15.79
C TYR A 108 -2.54 0.28 -14.96
N GLY A 109 -3.61 0.22 -14.18
CA GLY A 109 -3.97 -0.95 -13.36
C GLY A 109 -3.26 -1.01 -12.00
N ASN A 110 -2.58 0.05 -11.58
CA ASN A 110 -1.86 0.09 -10.30
C ASN A 110 -2.66 0.73 -9.17
N MET A 111 -3.70 1.48 -9.47
CA MET A 111 -4.55 2.16 -8.51
C MET A 111 -6.01 1.80 -8.71
N ILE A 112 -6.75 1.80 -7.61
CA ILE A 112 -8.19 1.61 -7.60
C ILE A 112 -8.81 2.87 -7.03
N ARG A 113 -9.77 3.40 -7.75
CA ARG A 113 -10.59 4.53 -7.36
C ARG A 113 -11.98 4.03 -7.02
N PHE A 114 -12.46 4.38 -5.84
CA PHE A 114 -13.83 4.16 -5.42
C PHE A 114 -14.53 5.50 -5.28
N THR A 115 -15.73 5.63 -5.82
CA THR A 115 -16.49 6.89 -5.81
C THR A 115 -17.89 6.68 -5.26
N LYS A 116 -18.36 7.63 -4.45
CA LYS A 116 -19.73 7.65 -3.92
C LYS A 116 -20.23 9.11 -3.85
N LYS A 117 -21.46 9.34 -4.30
CA LYS A 117 -22.13 10.62 -4.12
C LYS A 117 -22.95 10.61 -2.83
N VAL A 118 -22.84 11.71 -2.07
CA VAL A 118 -23.59 11.95 -0.83
C VAL A 118 -24.13 13.40 -0.90
N GLY A 119 -25.40 13.54 -1.27
CA GLY A 119 -25.96 14.85 -1.60
C GLY A 119 -25.24 15.48 -2.80
N ASP A 120 -24.75 16.70 -2.60
CA ASP A 120 -23.98 17.46 -3.61
C ASP A 120 -22.47 17.17 -3.56
N TYR A 121 -22.04 16.27 -2.66
CA TYR A 121 -20.64 15.91 -2.48
C TYR A 121 -20.29 14.59 -3.17
N GLU A 122 -19.03 14.47 -3.57
CA GLU A 122 -18.43 13.22 -4.05
C GLU A 122 -17.31 12.78 -3.10
N ILE A 123 -17.44 11.59 -2.53
CA ILE A 123 -16.38 10.95 -1.75
C ILE A 123 -15.60 10.03 -2.69
N VAL A 124 -14.28 10.21 -2.72
CA VAL A 124 -13.35 9.43 -3.53
C VAL A 124 -12.36 8.73 -2.59
N VAL A 125 -12.24 7.42 -2.72
CA VAL A 125 -11.20 6.65 -2.01
C VAL A 125 -10.24 6.11 -3.04
N LEU A 126 -8.96 6.44 -2.88
CA LEU A 126 -7.86 5.99 -3.73
C LEU A 126 -7.02 5.00 -2.93
N THR A 127 -6.79 3.82 -3.49
CA THR A 127 -5.85 2.84 -2.93
C THR A 127 -4.95 2.32 -4.02
N SER A 128 -3.69 2.15 -3.67
CA SER A 128 -2.71 1.48 -4.52
C SER A 128 -2.71 -0.03 -4.23
N LEU A 129 -2.39 -0.82 -5.24
CA LEU A 129 -2.12 -2.25 -5.06
C LEU A 129 -0.80 -2.51 -4.32
N ARG A 130 -0.01 -1.47 -4.05
CA ARG A 130 1.38 -1.55 -3.59
C ARG A 130 1.66 -0.78 -2.32
N ASP A 131 0.81 0.21 -2.01
CA ASP A 131 1.05 1.13 -0.90
C ASP A 131 0.10 0.81 0.25
N ASP A 132 0.56 0.98 1.48
CA ASP A 132 -0.25 0.79 2.69
C ASP A 132 -1.01 2.08 3.06
N VAL A 133 -0.97 3.11 2.19
CA VAL A 133 -1.71 4.36 2.35
C VAL A 133 -2.98 4.33 1.51
N VAL A 134 -4.07 4.73 2.11
CA VAL A 134 -5.34 5.01 1.44
C VAL A 134 -5.62 6.48 1.54
N ARG A 135 -5.88 7.10 0.40
CA ARG A 135 -6.25 8.51 0.33
C ARG A 135 -7.77 8.62 0.18
N VAL A 136 -8.39 9.37 1.07
CA VAL A 136 -9.81 9.71 1.00
C VAL A 136 -9.95 11.18 0.66
N GLU A 137 -10.69 11.49 -0.39
CA GLU A 137 -10.92 12.85 -0.88
C GLU A 137 -12.42 13.14 -0.90
N VAL A 138 -12.80 14.35 -0.54
CA VAL A 138 -14.17 14.83 -0.62
C VAL A 138 -14.21 16.07 -1.48
N TYR A 139 -15.06 16.05 -2.48
CA TYR A 139 -15.28 17.18 -3.39
C TYR A 139 -16.70 17.70 -3.22
N GLY A 140 -16.87 19.02 -3.22
CA GLY A 140 -18.17 19.67 -3.14
C GLY A 140 -18.07 21.19 -3.30
N ASN A 141 -19.21 21.83 -3.48
CA ASN A 141 -19.32 23.28 -3.73
C ASN A 141 -19.82 24.07 -2.49
N ASP A 142 -19.73 23.51 -1.30
CA ASP A 142 -20.20 24.13 -0.06
C ASP A 142 -19.03 24.34 0.93
N LYS A 143 -18.98 25.48 1.61
CA LYS A 143 -17.91 25.82 2.57
C LYS A 143 -17.88 25.00 3.86
N LYS A 144 -18.65 23.94 3.95
CA LYS A 144 -18.65 23.02 5.10
C LYS A 144 -17.36 22.23 5.26
N LEU A 145 -16.60 22.04 4.17
CA LEU A 145 -15.34 21.28 4.18
C LEU A 145 -14.13 22.13 4.59
N ILE A 146 -14.31 23.42 4.80
CA ILE A 146 -13.26 24.37 5.14
C ILE A 146 -13.57 24.98 6.51
N GLY A 147 -12.67 24.80 7.44
CA GLY A 147 -12.74 25.45 8.73
C GLY A 147 -12.19 24.62 9.88
N PRO A 148 -11.92 25.25 11.03
CA PRO A 148 -11.37 24.58 12.20
C PRO A 148 -12.30 23.50 12.78
N GLU A 149 -13.59 23.57 12.45
CA GLU A 149 -14.57 22.55 12.86
C GLU A 149 -14.30 21.18 12.19
N VAL A 150 -13.76 21.18 10.97
CA VAL A 150 -13.41 19.96 10.24
C VAL A 150 -12.30 19.20 10.97
N GLU A 151 -11.28 19.89 11.43
CA GLU A 151 -10.17 19.28 12.17
C GLU A 151 -10.67 18.57 13.44
N SER A 152 -11.60 19.18 14.17
CA SER A 152 -12.14 18.61 15.41
C SER A 152 -12.93 17.31 15.19
N PHE A 153 -13.50 17.10 14.01
CA PHE A 153 -14.19 15.85 13.67
C PHE A 153 -13.25 14.65 13.55
N PHE A 154 -11.97 14.92 13.31
CA PHE A 154 -10.96 13.89 13.06
C PHE A 154 -9.93 13.75 14.19
N GLU A 155 -10.07 14.51 15.30
CA GLU A 155 -9.13 14.45 16.44
C GLU A 155 -8.98 13.05 17.05
N ASP A 156 -10.06 12.27 17.05
CA ASP A 156 -10.07 10.90 17.60
C ASP A 156 -9.72 9.81 16.56
N VAL A 157 -9.48 10.19 15.31
CA VAL A 157 -9.13 9.22 14.24
C VAL A 157 -7.63 9.20 14.03
N ASP A 158 -7.05 8.01 14.07
CA ASP A 158 -5.65 7.81 13.75
C ASP A 158 -5.41 7.99 12.25
N ILE A 159 -5.22 9.24 11.84
CA ILE A 159 -4.92 9.66 10.47
C ILE A 159 -3.46 10.11 10.38
N GLU A 160 -2.80 9.78 9.26
CA GLU A 160 -1.40 10.19 9.02
C GLU A 160 -1.31 11.68 8.68
N GLU A 161 -2.25 12.17 7.87
CA GLU A 161 -2.27 13.55 7.39
C GLU A 161 -3.70 13.96 7.04
N LEU A 162 -4.08 15.15 7.49
CA LEU A 162 -5.33 15.82 7.13
C LEU A 162 -4.99 17.11 6.38
N GLU A 163 -5.43 17.22 5.16
CA GLU A 163 -5.27 18.42 4.35
C GLU A 163 -6.64 18.93 3.90
N VAL A 164 -6.88 20.22 4.10
CA VAL A 164 -8.07 20.90 3.60
C VAL A 164 -7.64 21.91 2.55
N TYR A 165 -8.13 21.74 1.33
CA TYR A 165 -7.82 22.62 0.21
C TYR A 165 -9.02 23.47 -0.16
N ASP A 166 -8.80 24.79 -0.28
CA ASP A 166 -9.70 25.70 -0.98
C ASP A 166 -9.20 25.85 -2.43
N LEU A 167 -9.94 25.29 -3.38
CA LEU A 167 -9.62 25.39 -4.81
C LEU A 167 -10.28 26.61 -5.46
N GLU A 168 -10.19 27.80 -4.83
CA GLU A 168 -10.79 29.04 -5.36
C GLU A 168 -10.33 29.40 -6.79
N GLU A 169 -9.18 28.88 -7.26
CA GLU A 169 -8.63 29.22 -8.57
C GLU A 169 -9.24 28.41 -9.74
N GLU A 170 -9.84 27.23 -9.50
CA GLU A 170 -10.32 26.34 -10.56
C GLU A 170 -11.83 26.09 -10.59
N GLY A 171 -12.65 26.91 -9.97
CA GLY A 171 -14.10 26.78 -10.10
C GLY A 171 -14.86 26.46 -8.83
N ARG A 172 -14.32 26.76 -7.65
CA ARG A 172 -14.96 26.65 -6.32
C ARG A 172 -15.28 25.22 -5.87
N GLU A 173 -14.42 24.27 -6.12
CA GLU A 173 -14.51 22.95 -5.50
C GLU A 173 -13.77 22.97 -4.16
N GLU A 174 -14.50 22.71 -3.07
CA GLU A 174 -13.91 22.45 -1.77
C GLU A 174 -13.38 21.01 -1.75
N ARG A 175 -12.21 20.83 -1.18
CA ARG A 175 -11.57 19.53 -1.13
C ARG A 175 -11.01 19.25 0.25
N LEU A 176 -11.51 18.19 0.85
CA LEU A 176 -10.96 17.58 2.06
C LEU A 176 -10.15 16.35 1.66
N VAL A 177 -8.90 16.28 2.08
CA VAL A 177 -8.03 15.13 1.82
C VAL A 177 -7.55 14.51 3.13
N ILE A 178 -7.76 13.22 3.28
CA ILE A 178 -7.33 12.44 4.44
C ILE A 178 -6.44 11.31 3.94
N ASN A 179 -5.19 11.27 4.40
CA ASN A 179 -4.28 10.18 4.16
C ASN A 179 -4.35 9.21 5.36
N LEU A 180 -4.80 7.99 5.10
CA LEU A 180 -4.93 6.94 6.11
C LEU A 180 -3.81 5.94 5.94
N GLU A 181 -3.00 5.76 6.97
CA GLU A 181 -2.09 4.65 7.07
C GLU A 181 -2.84 3.36 7.43
N LEU A 182 -2.74 2.33 6.58
CA LEU A 182 -3.39 1.06 6.86
C LEU A 182 -2.61 0.27 7.92
N PRO A 183 -3.33 -0.38 8.86
CA PRO A 183 -2.70 -1.19 9.89
C PRO A 183 -1.93 -2.36 9.26
N ASN A 184 -0.79 -2.69 9.89
CA ASN A 184 0.03 -3.83 9.54
C ASN A 184 -0.45 -5.10 10.26
N GLY A 185 -0.14 -6.26 9.66
CA GLY A 185 -0.38 -7.55 10.31
C GLY A 185 -1.81 -8.04 10.19
N ASP A 186 -2.37 -8.53 11.33
CA ASP A 186 -3.69 -9.16 11.42
C ASP A 186 -4.85 -8.18 11.59
N GLU A 187 -4.56 -6.89 11.70
CA GLU A 187 -5.58 -5.86 11.79
C GLU A 187 -6.35 -5.72 10.46
N LYS A 188 -7.62 -5.37 10.57
CA LYS A 188 -8.50 -5.19 9.40
C LYS A 188 -8.27 -3.83 8.76
N PRO A 189 -7.60 -3.74 7.61
CA PRO A 189 -7.27 -2.46 6.99
C PRO A 189 -8.51 -1.64 6.64
N GLU A 190 -9.61 -2.31 6.33
CA GLU A 190 -10.87 -1.67 5.97
C GLU A 190 -11.56 -0.95 7.14
N ALA A 191 -11.21 -1.25 8.38
CA ALA A 191 -11.87 -0.65 9.55
C ALA A 191 -11.62 0.85 9.64
N LYS A 192 -10.36 1.29 9.49
CA LYS A 192 -10.01 2.73 9.46
C LYS A 192 -10.72 3.48 8.33
N ILE A 193 -10.79 2.88 7.15
CA ILE A 193 -11.48 3.48 6.00
C ILE A 193 -12.97 3.65 6.30
N VAL A 194 -13.61 2.64 6.88
CA VAL A 194 -15.03 2.71 7.26
C VAL A 194 -15.28 3.80 8.30
N GLU A 195 -14.40 3.93 9.27
CA GLU A 195 -14.48 4.96 10.30
C GLU A 195 -14.37 6.36 9.71
N ALA A 196 -13.34 6.61 8.89
CA ALA A 196 -13.17 7.89 8.20
C ALA A 196 -14.38 8.24 7.30
N ILE A 197 -14.88 7.28 6.52
CA ILE A 197 -16.04 7.50 5.66
C ILE A 197 -17.28 7.84 6.47
N LYS A 198 -17.54 7.17 7.60
CA LYS A 198 -18.69 7.46 8.46
C LYS A 198 -18.60 8.87 9.06
N LEU A 199 -17.40 9.29 9.48
CA LEU A 199 -17.19 10.65 9.98
C LEU A 199 -17.45 11.69 8.89
N ILE A 200 -16.93 11.45 7.69
CA ILE A 200 -17.19 12.30 6.52
C ILE A 200 -18.69 12.36 6.22
N GLU A 201 -19.39 11.23 6.16
CA GLU A 201 -20.82 11.20 5.90
C GLU A 201 -21.61 11.95 6.98
N ASN A 202 -21.21 11.83 8.25
CA ASN A 202 -21.82 12.61 9.34
C ASN A 202 -21.56 14.11 9.19
N LEU A 203 -20.33 14.51 8.85
CA LEU A 203 -19.97 15.91 8.59
C LEU A 203 -20.83 16.51 7.45
N LEU A 204 -21.03 15.76 6.38
CA LEU A 204 -21.79 16.21 5.21
C LEU A 204 -23.30 16.26 5.43
N MET A 205 -23.83 15.53 6.41
CA MET A 205 -25.27 15.50 6.74
C MET A 205 -25.68 16.52 7.79
N THR A 206 -24.71 17.15 8.48
CA THR A 206 -24.97 18.25 9.44
C THR A 206 -25.01 19.58 8.74
#